data_6d73c2f26bb27d4c534b4189c257f767
#
_entry.id   6d73c2f26bb27d4c534b4189c257f767
#
_cell.length_a   1.000
_cell.length_b   1.000
_cell.length_c   1.000
_cell.angle_alpha   90.00
_cell.angle_beta   90.00
_cell.angle_gamma   90.00
#
_symmetry.space_group_name_H-M   'P 1'
#
loop_
_entity.id
_entity.type
_entity.pdbx_description
1 polymer ?
#
loop_
_entity_poly.entity_id
_entity_poly.type
_entity_poly.pdbx_seq_one_letter_code
_entity_poly.pdbx_strand_id
1 'polypeptide(L)'
;NCWLSDDGNYLFTTDEIWTGFITSFDVTDVTDIKTLDQIKHGAADSTVAHNTYYLNGYLVTAHYTEGVTIHDAQRPGNLIEVGHYDTSPFGPEVLLEGAWGVYPYFPSGTIIISDIGEGLIVLQPTYTEAAFLEGTVKDEVSMGNIIHAQIEISGTSVVDSTDIFGIFETGYHEAGTYDIIVSKAGCVTKTITDVELINGEVTNLDITLDCGTLAIGESPENKITCYYLPDNGIIYVNNQNDFSNHVNGRLINSEGKLIQEISLAQSATLQLDVNVLPKGLYYFEFYTAESTFTKKLMLY
;
A
#
# COMPACT_ATOMS: atom_id res chain seq x y z
N ASN A 1 -17.74 -2.14 15.91
CA ASN A 1 -17.94 -3.49 16.47
C ASN A 1 -16.60 -4.21 16.59
N CYS A 2 -16.53 -5.28 17.41
CA CYS A 2 -15.35 -6.14 17.49
C CYS A 2 -15.74 -7.60 17.80
N TRP A 3 -14.94 -8.55 17.32
CA TRP A 3 -15.13 -9.99 17.54
C TRP A 3 -13.78 -10.71 17.61
N LEU A 4 -13.67 -11.71 18.50
CA LEU A 4 -12.46 -12.52 18.64
C LEU A 4 -12.54 -13.77 17.73
N SER A 5 -11.38 -14.26 17.30
CA SER A 5 -11.24 -15.63 16.78
C SER A 5 -11.60 -16.68 17.83
N ASP A 6 -11.89 -17.92 17.40
CA ASP A 6 -12.30 -19.00 18.31
C ASP A 6 -11.23 -19.34 19.36
N ASP A 7 -9.95 -19.16 19.05
CA ASP A 7 -8.83 -19.36 19.94
C ASP A 7 -8.49 -18.14 20.82
N GLY A 8 -9.14 -16.99 20.59
CA GLY A 8 -8.96 -15.74 21.30
C GLY A 8 -7.64 -15.01 21.00
N ASN A 9 -6.88 -15.45 20.01
CA ASN A 9 -5.58 -14.87 19.66
C ASN A 9 -5.68 -13.65 18.75
N TYR A 10 -6.77 -13.54 18.00
CA TYR A 10 -6.98 -12.46 17.03
C TYR A 10 -8.27 -11.71 17.31
N LEU A 11 -8.20 -10.39 17.15
CA LEU A 11 -9.36 -9.50 17.26
C LEU A 11 -9.64 -8.88 15.90
N PHE A 12 -10.90 -8.89 15.50
CA PHE A 12 -11.37 -8.23 14.29
C PHE A 12 -12.28 -7.08 14.64
N THR A 13 -12.09 -5.93 14.05
CA THR A 13 -12.91 -4.73 14.30
C THR A 13 -13.47 -4.18 12.98
N THR A 14 -14.58 -3.45 13.12
CA THR A 14 -15.12 -2.61 12.05
C THR A 14 -15.18 -1.17 12.52
N ASP A 15 -14.73 -0.25 11.68
CA ASP A 15 -14.84 1.19 11.92
C ASP A 15 -16.06 1.72 11.17
N GLU A 16 -17.10 2.11 11.91
CA GLU A 16 -18.35 2.67 11.35
C GLU A 16 -18.16 4.15 10.98
N ILE A 17 -17.21 4.38 10.11
CA ILE A 17 -16.89 5.71 9.55
C ILE A 17 -16.71 5.59 8.04
N TRP A 18 -16.83 6.74 7.34
CA TRP A 18 -16.42 6.83 5.95
C TRP A 18 -14.96 6.40 5.80
N THR A 19 -14.69 5.59 4.83
CA THR A 19 -13.36 5.01 4.63
C THR A 19 -12.89 4.05 5.74
N GLY A 20 -13.81 3.59 6.63
CA GLY A 20 -13.51 2.62 7.67
C GLY A 20 -13.05 1.28 7.14
N PHE A 21 -12.26 0.58 7.94
CA PHE A 21 -11.72 -0.74 7.59
C PHE A 21 -12.37 -1.84 8.43
N ILE A 22 -12.32 -3.06 7.90
CA ILE A 22 -12.23 -4.25 8.72
C ILE A 22 -10.74 -4.41 9.06
N THR A 23 -10.41 -4.42 10.35
CA THR A 23 -9.03 -4.51 10.80
C THR A 23 -8.83 -5.76 11.65
N SER A 24 -7.76 -6.49 11.40
CA SER A 24 -7.32 -7.62 12.21
C SER A 24 -6.15 -7.23 13.11
N PHE A 25 -6.14 -7.79 14.32
CA PHE A 25 -5.10 -7.56 15.31
C PHE A 25 -4.63 -8.88 15.93
N ASP A 26 -3.34 -9.00 16.18
CA ASP A 26 -2.79 -9.97 17.12
C ASP A 26 -2.97 -9.44 18.55
N VAL A 27 -3.72 -10.19 19.36
CA VAL A 27 -4.01 -9.87 20.76
C VAL A 27 -3.49 -10.95 21.70
N THR A 28 -2.58 -11.81 21.24
CA THR A 28 -1.91 -12.84 22.08
C THR A 28 -1.20 -12.23 23.27
N ASP A 29 -0.66 -11.02 23.12
CA ASP A 29 -0.18 -10.18 24.21
C ASP A 29 -0.98 -8.86 24.24
N VAL A 30 -1.92 -8.74 25.16
CA VAL A 30 -2.75 -7.54 25.31
C VAL A 30 -1.98 -6.28 25.74
N THR A 31 -0.70 -6.43 26.10
CA THR A 31 0.19 -5.29 26.39
C THR A 31 0.99 -4.83 25.16
N ASP A 32 0.97 -5.62 24.06
CA ASP A 32 1.66 -5.34 22.79
C ASP A 32 0.79 -5.77 21.60
N ILE A 33 -0.38 -5.14 21.47
CA ILE A 33 -1.33 -5.41 20.38
C ILE A 33 -0.76 -4.93 19.05
N LYS A 34 -0.79 -5.80 18.03
CA LYS A 34 -0.28 -5.49 16.70
C LYS A 34 -1.40 -5.52 15.67
N THR A 35 -1.48 -4.49 14.85
CA THR A 35 -2.29 -4.53 13.64
C THR A 35 -1.63 -5.48 12.65
N LEU A 36 -2.42 -6.41 12.11
CA LEU A 36 -1.95 -7.38 11.13
C LEU A 36 -2.35 -7.00 9.71
N ASP A 37 -3.66 -6.71 9.49
CA ASP A 37 -4.18 -6.37 8.18
C ASP A 37 -5.38 -5.41 8.27
N GLN A 38 -5.65 -4.70 7.18
CA GLN A 38 -6.78 -3.78 7.02
C GLN A 38 -7.37 -3.90 5.62
N ILE A 39 -8.64 -4.28 5.54
CA ILE A 39 -9.32 -4.48 4.26
C ILE A 39 -10.59 -3.62 4.18
N LYS A 40 -10.94 -3.21 2.95
CA LYS A 40 -12.22 -2.57 2.61
C LYS A 40 -12.92 -3.38 1.55
N HIS A 41 -14.25 -3.36 1.58
CA HIS A 41 -15.04 -3.85 0.45
C HIS A 41 -15.03 -2.81 -0.68
N GLY A 42 -14.71 -3.26 -1.90
CA GLY A 42 -14.74 -2.45 -3.11
C GLY A 42 -13.71 -1.30 -3.15
N ALA A 43 -13.71 -0.57 -4.26
CA ALA A 43 -12.78 0.56 -4.49
C ALA A 43 -13.36 1.92 -4.06
N ALA A 44 -14.61 1.96 -3.59
CA ALA A 44 -15.27 3.21 -3.25
C ALA A 44 -14.92 3.68 -1.83
N ASP A 45 -14.58 4.96 -1.68
CA ASP A 45 -14.33 5.59 -0.37
C ASP A 45 -15.61 5.77 0.48
N SER A 46 -16.76 5.27 0.01
CA SER A 46 -18.07 5.45 0.63
C SER A 46 -18.64 4.21 1.30
N THR A 47 -17.92 3.09 1.32
CA THR A 47 -18.36 1.88 1.99
C THR A 47 -18.14 1.97 3.50
N VAL A 48 -19.14 1.55 4.29
CA VAL A 48 -19.09 1.59 5.75
C VAL A 48 -19.39 0.21 6.31
N ALA A 49 -18.42 -0.40 7.00
CA ALA A 49 -18.61 -1.65 7.71
C ALA A 49 -19.29 -1.39 9.05
N HIS A 50 -20.49 -1.99 9.28
CA HIS A 50 -21.19 -1.82 10.54
C HIS A 50 -20.74 -2.83 11.61
N ASN A 51 -20.93 -4.13 11.36
CA ASN A 51 -20.50 -5.16 12.29
C ASN A 51 -19.97 -6.40 11.58
N THR A 52 -19.00 -7.05 12.22
CA THR A 52 -18.38 -8.29 11.76
C THR A 52 -18.45 -9.36 12.82
N TYR A 53 -18.56 -10.61 12.39
CA TYR A 53 -18.57 -11.79 13.24
C TYR A 53 -17.60 -12.83 12.67
N TYR A 54 -16.81 -13.45 13.55
CA TYR A 54 -15.93 -14.55 13.17
C TYR A 54 -16.66 -15.89 13.27
N LEU A 55 -16.58 -16.68 12.22
CA LEU A 55 -17.16 -18.03 12.17
C LEU A 55 -16.20 -18.99 11.44
N ASN A 56 -15.58 -19.91 12.18
CA ASN A 56 -14.75 -21.01 11.60
C ASN A 56 -13.72 -20.52 10.56
N GLY A 57 -13.00 -19.45 10.82
CA GLY A 57 -11.99 -18.91 9.90
C GLY A 57 -12.50 -17.84 8.93
N TYR A 58 -13.79 -17.48 9.01
CA TYR A 58 -14.37 -16.45 8.14
C TYR A 58 -14.91 -15.27 8.94
N LEU A 59 -14.80 -14.08 8.37
CA LEU A 59 -15.50 -12.89 8.84
C LEU A 59 -16.77 -12.71 8.01
N VAL A 60 -17.91 -12.59 8.66
CA VAL A 60 -19.19 -12.26 8.04
C VAL A 60 -19.56 -10.86 8.48
N THR A 61 -19.60 -9.92 7.55
CA THR A 61 -19.69 -8.48 7.87
C THR A 61 -20.86 -7.84 7.14
N ALA A 62 -21.64 -7.03 7.88
CA ALA A 62 -22.67 -6.17 7.32
C ALA A 62 -22.04 -4.82 6.91
N HIS A 63 -22.29 -4.37 5.68
CA HIS A 63 -21.69 -3.20 5.03
C HIS A 63 -22.71 -2.18 4.53
N TYR A 64 -23.81 -1.96 5.25
CA TYR A 64 -24.86 -1.03 4.83
C TYR A 64 -25.29 -1.26 3.38
N THR A 65 -25.18 -0.25 2.53
CA THR A 65 -25.61 -0.32 1.10
C THR A 65 -24.82 -1.29 0.24
N GLU A 66 -23.67 -1.75 0.70
CA GLU A 66 -22.90 -2.81 0.03
C GLU A 66 -23.33 -4.22 0.47
N GLY A 67 -24.34 -4.33 1.35
CA GLY A 67 -24.90 -5.61 1.77
C GLY A 67 -24.00 -6.36 2.74
N VAL A 68 -23.71 -7.63 2.44
CA VAL A 68 -22.92 -8.54 3.29
C VAL A 68 -21.70 -9.04 2.55
N THR A 69 -20.54 -8.99 3.21
CA THR A 69 -19.29 -9.58 2.73
C THR A 69 -18.86 -10.76 3.58
N ILE A 70 -18.16 -11.70 2.98
CA ILE A 70 -17.46 -12.80 3.66
C ILE A 70 -15.99 -12.71 3.29
N HIS A 71 -15.11 -12.65 4.32
CA HIS A 71 -13.68 -12.67 4.14
C HIS A 71 -13.10 -13.97 4.72
N ASP A 72 -12.18 -14.58 4.01
CA ASP A 72 -11.32 -15.61 4.57
C ASP A 72 -10.36 -14.93 5.56
N ALA A 73 -10.39 -15.34 6.81
CA ALA A 73 -9.58 -14.85 7.91
C ALA A 73 -8.76 -15.96 8.57
N GLN A 74 -8.58 -17.10 7.89
CA GLN A 74 -7.69 -18.18 8.35
C GLN A 74 -6.24 -17.70 8.42
N ARG A 75 -5.91 -16.66 7.65
CA ARG A 75 -4.66 -15.91 7.70
C ARG A 75 -4.96 -14.46 8.12
N PRO A 76 -4.94 -14.16 9.44
CA PRO A 76 -5.33 -12.84 9.92
C PRO A 76 -4.47 -11.67 9.44
N GLY A 77 -3.26 -11.94 8.93
CA GLY A 77 -2.39 -10.95 8.28
C GLY A 77 -2.67 -10.76 6.79
N ASN A 78 -3.60 -11.53 6.22
CA ASN A 78 -3.92 -11.48 4.79
C ASN A 78 -5.40 -11.83 4.60
N LEU A 79 -6.28 -10.86 4.85
CA LEU A 79 -7.73 -11.02 4.73
C LEU A 79 -8.15 -10.93 3.27
N ILE A 80 -8.85 -11.94 2.76
CA ILE A 80 -9.31 -11.97 1.37
C ILE A 80 -10.82 -12.06 1.31
N GLU A 81 -11.48 -11.16 0.59
CA GLU A 81 -12.91 -11.26 0.32
C GLU A 81 -13.20 -12.46 -0.58
N VAL A 82 -14.05 -13.37 -0.10
CA VAL A 82 -14.41 -14.62 -0.78
C VAL A 82 -15.90 -14.72 -1.09
N GLY A 83 -16.70 -13.77 -0.65
CA GLY A 83 -18.12 -13.73 -0.93
C GLY A 83 -18.74 -12.38 -0.66
N HIS A 84 -19.72 -12.04 -1.48
CA HIS A 84 -20.47 -10.79 -1.38
C HIS A 84 -21.92 -11.01 -1.81
N TYR A 85 -22.84 -10.33 -1.14
CA TYR A 85 -24.23 -10.25 -1.56
C TYR A 85 -24.78 -8.86 -1.26
N ASP A 86 -25.06 -8.10 -2.32
CA ASP A 86 -25.70 -6.81 -2.24
C ASP A 86 -27.18 -6.97 -1.83
N THR A 87 -27.56 -6.38 -0.71
CA THR A 87 -28.93 -6.43 -0.19
C THR A 87 -29.73 -5.17 -0.51
N SER A 88 -29.05 -4.10 -0.92
CA SER A 88 -29.63 -2.76 -1.05
C SER A 88 -29.96 -2.43 -2.51
N PRO A 89 -31.14 -1.83 -2.78
CA PRO A 89 -31.41 -1.26 -4.09
C PRO A 89 -30.70 0.07 -4.35
N PHE A 90 -29.97 0.59 -3.36
CA PHE A 90 -29.28 1.87 -3.41
C PHE A 90 -27.78 1.67 -3.56
N GLY A 91 -27.12 2.58 -4.28
CA GLY A 91 -25.68 2.58 -4.38
C GLY A 91 -24.99 3.21 -3.14
N PRO A 92 -23.65 3.16 -3.10
CA PRO A 92 -22.85 3.59 -1.93
C PRO A 92 -22.96 5.09 -1.60
N GLU A 93 -23.58 5.89 -2.47
CA GLU A 93 -23.89 7.31 -2.22
C GLU A 93 -25.02 7.52 -1.20
N VAL A 94 -25.84 6.48 -0.94
CA VAL A 94 -26.92 6.53 0.06
C VAL A 94 -26.43 5.89 1.34
N LEU A 95 -26.02 6.70 2.27
CA LEU A 95 -25.46 6.25 3.54
C LEU A 95 -26.50 5.70 4.50
N LEU A 96 -26.04 4.74 5.33
CA LEU A 96 -26.77 4.19 6.46
C LEU A 96 -28.12 3.59 6.06
N GLU A 97 -28.21 3.06 4.85
CA GLU A 97 -29.28 2.17 4.35
C GLU A 97 -28.68 0.79 4.09
N GLY A 98 -29.51 -0.24 3.86
CA GLY A 98 -29.05 -1.59 3.56
C GLY A 98 -28.71 -2.43 4.80
N ALA A 99 -27.72 -3.30 4.70
CA ALA A 99 -27.40 -4.29 5.72
C ALA A 99 -26.81 -3.66 7.01
N TRP A 100 -27.62 -3.57 8.04
CA TRP A 100 -27.24 -3.05 9.34
C TRP A 100 -26.69 -4.11 10.28
N GLY A 101 -27.20 -5.35 10.20
CA GLY A 101 -26.77 -6.45 11.05
C GLY A 101 -26.74 -7.77 10.33
N VAL A 102 -25.84 -8.65 10.73
CA VAL A 102 -25.76 -10.02 10.25
C VAL A 102 -25.64 -10.99 11.43
N TYR A 103 -26.22 -12.20 11.29
CA TYR A 103 -26.06 -13.27 12.28
C TYR A 103 -25.74 -14.59 11.56
N PRO A 104 -24.49 -15.14 11.72
CA PRO A 104 -24.05 -16.30 10.98
C PRO A 104 -24.13 -17.64 11.75
N TYR A 105 -24.61 -17.67 13.00
CA TYR A 105 -24.40 -18.81 13.91
C TYR A 105 -25.55 -19.83 13.93
N PHE A 106 -26.38 -19.90 12.88
CA PHE A 106 -27.38 -20.95 12.82
C PHE A 106 -26.73 -22.32 12.49
N PRO A 107 -27.16 -23.40 13.18
CA PRO A 107 -26.66 -24.75 12.88
C PRO A 107 -26.91 -25.23 11.45
N SER A 108 -27.85 -24.59 10.75
CA SER A 108 -28.13 -24.85 9.31
C SER A 108 -27.07 -24.29 8.37
N GLY A 109 -26.14 -23.44 8.88
CA GLY A 109 -25.21 -22.66 8.05
C GLY A 109 -25.87 -21.46 7.35
N THR A 110 -27.15 -21.21 7.63
CA THR A 110 -27.88 -20.04 7.11
C THR A 110 -27.39 -18.78 7.83
N ILE A 111 -27.25 -17.70 7.11
CA ILE A 111 -27.06 -16.36 7.68
C ILE A 111 -28.33 -15.53 7.52
N ILE A 112 -28.64 -14.70 8.50
CA ILE A 112 -29.71 -13.71 8.40
C ILE A 112 -29.14 -12.31 8.48
N ILE A 113 -29.73 -11.42 7.70
CA ILE A 113 -29.33 -10.01 7.61
C ILE A 113 -30.54 -9.16 8.01
N SER A 114 -30.30 -8.18 8.87
CA SER A 114 -31.23 -7.11 9.19
C SER A 114 -30.89 -5.94 8.28
N ASP A 115 -31.68 -5.77 7.24
CA ASP A 115 -31.55 -4.68 6.30
C ASP A 115 -32.55 -3.56 6.65
N ILE A 116 -32.10 -2.29 6.62
CA ILE A 116 -32.91 -1.13 7.04
C ILE A 116 -34.09 -0.92 6.09
N GLY A 117 -33.84 -1.04 4.77
CA GLY A 117 -34.89 -0.83 3.75
C GLY A 117 -35.70 -2.10 3.43
N GLU A 118 -35.01 -3.22 3.27
CA GLU A 118 -35.55 -4.48 2.75
C GLU A 118 -36.00 -5.45 3.86
N GLY A 119 -35.64 -5.18 5.13
CA GLY A 119 -36.08 -5.97 6.29
C GLY A 119 -35.21 -7.21 6.50
N LEU A 120 -35.83 -8.40 6.60
CA LEU A 120 -35.13 -9.65 6.86
C LEU A 120 -34.73 -10.35 5.56
N ILE A 121 -33.43 -10.50 5.36
CA ILE A 121 -32.85 -11.27 4.26
C ILE A 121 -32.22 -12.54 4.81
N VAL A 122 -32.40 -13.65 4.09
CA VAL A 122 -31.92 -14.98 4.50
C VAL A 122 -31.06 -15.54 3.37
N LEU A 123 -29.81 -15.84 3.67
CA LEU A 123 -28.85 -16.38 2.70
C LEU A 123 -28.30 -17.74 3.15
N GLN A 124 -27.93 -18.56 2.19
CA GLN A 124 -27.17 -19.78 2.41
C GLN A 124 -25.81 -19.60 1.73
N PRO A 125 -24.77 -19.18 2.48
CA PRO A 125 -23.47 -18.97 1.88
C PRO A 125 -22.78 -20.29 1.53
N THR A 126 -21.91 -20.23 0.54
CA THR A 126 -20.90 -21.25 0.29
C THR A 126 -19.56 -20.65 0.74
N TYR A 127 -19.05 -21.14 1.86
CA TYR A 127 -17.75 -20.70 2.35
C TYR A 127 -16.65 -21.33 1.49
N THR A 128 -15.86 -20.50 0.84
CA THR A 128 -14.75 -20.89 -0.02
C THR A 128 -13.46 -20.33 0.59
N GLU A 129 -12.43 -21.14 0.68
CA GLU A 129 -11.11 -20.66 1.08
C GLU A 129 -10.53 -19.79 -0.04
N ALA A 130 -9.78 -18.75 0.33
CA ALA A 130 -9.06 -17.91 -0.63
C ALA A 130 -7.85 -18.63 -1.22
N ALA A 131 -7.42 -18.21 -2.38
CA ALA A 131 -6.13 -18.58 -2.95
C ALA A 131 -5.14 -17.43 -2.64
N PHE A 132 -4.22 -17.67 -1.71
CA PHE A 132 -3.31 -16.66 -1.20
C PHE A 132 -2.07 -16.51 -2.09
N LEU A 133 -1.60 -15.28 -2.22
CA LEU A 133 -0.39 -14.92 -2.96
C LEU A 133 0.47 -14.01 -2.09
N GLU A 134 1.64 -14.48 -1.69
CA GLU A 134 2.53 -13.77 -0.80
C GLU A 134 3.95 -13.76 -1.35
N GLY A 135 4.78 -12.83 -0.87
CA GLY A 135 6.18 -12.85 -1.28
C GLY A 135 6.93 -11.56 -1.04
N THR A 136 8.06 -11.43 -1.73
CA THR A 136 8.94 -10.27 -1.61
C THR A 136 9.28 -9.68 -2.97
N VAL A 137 9.50 -8.35 -2.99
CA VAL A 137 10.00 -7.65 -4.17
C VAL A 137 11.33 -6.98 -3.83
N LYS A 138 12.37 -7.30 -4.59
CA LYS A 138 13.73 -6.76 -4.41
C LYS A 138 14.27 -6.18 -5.71
N ASP A 139 15.18 -5.25 -5.57
CA ASP A 139 15.97 -4.75 -6.71
C ASP A 139 16.96 -5.83 -7.17
N GLU A 140 17.00 -6.08 -8.48
CA GLU A 140 17.81 -7.17 -9.06
C GLU A 140 19.31 -6.98 -8.83
N VAL A 141 19.78 -5.75 -8.75
CA VAL A 141 21.21 -5.43 -8.64
C VAL A 141 21.65 -5.26 -7.20
N SER A 142 20.95 -4.42 -6.44
CA SER A 142 21.31 -4.13 -5.05
C SER A 142 20.81 -5.17 -4.06
N MET A 143 19.85 -6.01 -4.45
CA MET A 143 19.10 -6.91 -3.57
C MET A 143 18.38 -6.20 -2.42
N GLY A 144 18.24 -4.88 -2.51
CA GLY A 144 17.49 -4.06 -1.57
C GLY A 144 15.98 -4.26 -1.75
N ASN A 145 15.24 -4.18 -0.66
CA ASN A 145 13.79 -4.30 -0.68
C ASN A 145 13.15 -3.13 -1.43
N ILE A 146 12.17 -3.42 -2.28
CA ILE A 146 11.40 -2.39 -3.00
C ILE A 146 10.10 -2.16 -2.26
N ILE A 147 9.96 -0.97 -1.68
CA ILE A 147 8.77 -0.52 -0.96
C ILE A 147 7.73 0.04 -1.93
N HIS A 148 6.44 -0.20 -1.66
CA HIS A 148 5.33 0.26 -2.50
C HIS A 148 5.49 -0.15 -3.99
N ALA A 149 6.02 -1.34 -4.27
CA ALA A 149 5.86 -1.96 -5.57
C ALA A 149 4.41 -2.44 -5.69
N GLN A 150 3.75 -2.16 -6.81
CA GLN A 150 2.39 -2.65 -7.05
C GLN A 150 2.42 -4.08 -7.53
N ILE A 151 1.52 -4.90 -6.99
CA ILE A 151 1.28 -6.29 -7.37
C ILE A 151 -0.15 -6.36 -7.90
N GLU A 152 -0.33 -6.72 -9.16
CA GLU A 152 -1.63 -6.87 -9.81
C GLU A 152 -1.83 -8.34 -10.20
N ILE A 153 -2.97 -8.92 -9.83
CA ILE A 153 -3.42 -10.21 -10.37
C ILE A 153 -4.21 -9.91 -11.64
N SER A 154 -3.58 -10.15 -12.79
CA SER A 154 -4.10 -9.73 -14.09
C SER A 154 -5.46 -10.37 -14.41
N GLY A 155 -6.37 -9.55 -14.92
CA GLY A 155 -7.74 -9.96 -15.21
C GLY A 155 -8.69 -9.94 -14.02
N THR A 156 -8.23 -9.48 -12.86
CA THR A 156 -9.03 -9.25 -11.65
C THR A 156 -8.99 -7.79 -11.24
N SER A 157 -9.70 -7.42 -10.17
CA SER A 157 -9.62 -6.09 -9.57
C SER A 157 -8.55 -5.99 -8.47
N VAL A 158 -7.81 -7.06 -8.21
CA VAL A 158 -6.84 -7.12 -7.11
C VAL A 158 -5.57 -6.36 -7.48
N VAL A 159 -5.28 -5.32 -6.71
CA VAL A 159 -4.04 -4.56 -6.74
C VAL A 159 -3.60 -4.34 -5.31
N ASP A 160 -2.41 -4.81 -4.98
CA ASP A 160 -1.78 -4.63 -3.69
C ASP A 160 -0.42 -3.94 -3.83
N SER A 161 0.26 -3.66 -2.73
CA SER A 161 1.59 -3.04 -2.74
C SER A 161 2.48 -3.57 -1.62
N THR A 162 3.78 -3.70 -1.92
CA THR A 162 4.75 -4.09 -0.90
C THR A 162 4.85 -3.06 0.23
N ASP A 163 5.05 -3.58 1.43
CA ASP A 163 5.31 -2.82 2.65
C ASP A 163 6.76 -2.25 2.70
N ILE A 164 7.15 -1.69 3.86
CA ILE A 164 8.49 -1.12 4.09
C ILE A 164 9.62 -2.17 4.07
N PHE A 165 9.29 -3.45 4.14
CA PHE A 165 10.22 -4.57 4.06
C PHE A 165 10.24 -5.20 2.68
N GLY A 166 9.46 -4.67 1.72
CA GLY A 166 9.32 -5.23 0.39
C GLY A 166 8.45 -6.49 0.36
N ILE A 167 7.64 -6.73 1.40
CA ILE A 167 6.73 -7.88 1.51
C ILE A 167 5.36 -7.48 0.97
N PHE A 168 4.69 -8.37 0.27
CA PHE A 168 3.29 -8.27 -0.09
C PHE A 168 2.53 -9.52 0.36
N GLU A 169 1.28 -9.31 0.77
CA GLU A 169 0.35 -10.35 1.23
C GLU A 169 -1.01 -10.04 0.60
N THR A 170 -1.41 -10.81 -0.39
CA THR A 170 -2.64 -10.63 -1.16
C THR A 170 -3.23 -11.98 -1.56
N GLY A 171 -4.21 -12.02 -2.45
CA GLY A 171 -4.82 -13.23 -2.95
C GLY A 171 -6.09 -12.97 -3.76
N TYR A 172 -6.74 -14.04 -4.15
CA TYR A 172 -8.00 -13.96 -4.88
C TYR A 172 -8.97 -15.05 -4.42
N HIS A 173 -10.28 -14.80 -4.55
CA HIS A 173 -11.30 -15.72 -4.09
C HIS A 173 -11.44 -16.98 -4.97
N GLU A 174 -10.93 -16.95 -6.19
CA GLU A 174 -11.08 -18.02 -7.17
C GLU A 174 -9.73 -18.61 -7.54
N ALA A 175 -9.58 -19.92 -7.37
CA ALA A 175 -8.40 -20.65 -7.84
C ALA A 175 -8.30 -20.57 -9.37
N GLY A 176 -7.07 -20.52 -9.88
CA GLY A 176 -6.85 -20.41 -11.32
C GLY A 176 -5.39 -20.18 -11.65
N THR A 177 -5.15 -19.97 -12.94
CA THR A 177 -3.83 -19.59 -13.44
C THR A 177 -3.86 -18.12 -13.89
N TYR A 178 -3.02 -17.30 -13.30
CA TYR A 178 -3.03 -15.86 -13.49
C TYR A 178 -1.65 -15.36 -13.87
N ASP A 179 -1.60 -14.25 -14.59
CA ASP A 179 -0.38 -13.49 -14.76
C ASP A 179 -0.28 -12.47 -13.62
N ILE A 180 0.88 -12.40 -12.98
CA ILE A 180 1.14 -11.44 -11.90
C ILE A 180 2.02 -10.31 -12.47
N ILE A 181 1.48 -9.10 -12.47
CA ILE A 181 2.17 -7.91 -12.95
C ILE A 181 2.73 -7.14 -11.75
N VAL A 182 4.05 -6.96 -11.75
CA VAL A 182 4.73 -6.22 -10.68
C VAL A 182 5.38 -4.98 -11.26
N SER A 183 5.03 -3.83 -10.69
CA SER A 183 5.50 -2.54 -11.18
C SER A 183 5.93 -1.60 -10.06
N LYS A 184 6.89 -0.75 -10.37
CA LYS A 184 7.36 0.34 -9.51
C LYS A 184 7.86 1.49 -10.38
N ALA A 185 7.56 2.72 -10.02
CA ALA A 185 8.11 3.89 -10.72
C ALA A 185 9.64 3.87 -10.67
N GLY A 186 10.28 3.96 -11.84
CA GLY A 186 11.73 3.87 -11.99
C GLY A 186 12.28 2.46 -12.17
N CYS A 187 11.45 1.43 -12.20
CA CYS A 187 11.82 0.05 -12.46
C CYS A 187 11.16 -0.46 -13.75
N VAL A 188 11.73 -1.50 -14.34
CA VAL A 188 11.10 -2.21 -15.45
C VAL A 188 9.96 -3.07 -14.91
N THR A 189 8.75 -2.86 -15.42
CA THR A 189 7.58 -3.70 -15.07
C THR A 189 7.86 -5.16 -15.45
N LYS A 190 7.57 -6.06 -14.52
CA LYS A 190 7.76 -7.50 -14.71
C LYS A 190 6.41 -8.22 -14.68
N THR A 191 6.20 -9.12 -15.62
CA THR A 191 5.07 -10.04 -15.63
C THR A 191 5.58 -11.45 -15.37
N ILE A 192 5.02 -12.11 -14.36
CA ILE A 192 5.23 -13.53 -14.08
C ILE A 192 4.01 -14.24 -14.62
N THR A 193 4.19 -15.03 -15.67
CA THR A 193 3.07 -15.70 -16.36
C THR A 193 2.76 -17.06 -15.75
N ASP A 194 1.52 -17.48 -15.92
CA ASP A 194 1.06 -18.82 -15.57
C ASP A 194 1.25 -19.20 -14.08
N VAL A 195 1.05 -18.23 -13.19
CA VAL A 195 1.08 -18.47 -11.74
C VAL A 195 -0.20 -19.19 -11.32
N GLU A 196 -0.06 -20.40 -10.79
CA GLU A 196 -1.17 -21.17 -10.26
C GLU A 196 -1.51 -20.71 -8.84
N LEU A 197 -2.75 -20.28 -8.63
CA LEU A 197 -3.34 -19.97 -7.35
C LEU A 197 -4.35 -21.07 -6.99
N ILE A 198 -4.23 -21.63 -5.78
CA ILE A 198 -5.04 -22.75 -5.30
C ILE A 198 -5.75 -22.33 -4.03
N ASN A 199 -7.08 -22.53 -3.96
CA ASN A 199 -7.86 -22.21 -2.77
C ASN A 199 -7.37 -22.99 -1.55
N GLY A 200 -7.19 -22.29 -0.43
CA GLY A 200 -6.64 -22.82 0.83
C GLY A 200 -5.12 -22.94 0.86
N GLU A 201 -4.43 -22.58 -0.22
CA GLU A 201 -2.96 -22.63 -0.28
C GLU A 201 -2.33 -21.24 -0.45
N VAL A 202 -1.06 -21.14 -0.07
CA VAL A 202 -0.24 -19.93 -0.26
C VAL A 202 0.73 -20.16 -1.40
N THR A 203 0.58 -19.39 -2.46
CA THR A 203 1.58 -19.30 -3.53
C THR A 203 2.61 -18.24 -3.16
N ASN A 204 3.88 -18.62 -3.01
CA ASN A 204 4.96 -17.71 -2.66
C ASN A 204 5.75 -17.28 -3.88
N LEU A 205 5.93 -15.98 -4.07
CA LEU A 205 6.72 -15.39 -5.15
C LEU A 205 7.81 -14.45 -4.61
N ASP A 206 9.07 -14.84 -4.75
CA ASP A 206 10.20 -13.94 -4.55
C ASP A 206 10.57 -13.29 -5.89
N ILE A 207 10.32 -11.99 -6.01
CA ILE A 207 10.38 -11.26 -7.27
C ILE A 207 11.55 -10.28 -7.24
N THR A 208 12.30 -10.24 -8.33
CA THR A 208 13.27 -9.17 -8.55
C THR A 208 12.80 -8.26 -9.68
N LEU A 209 12.86 -6.95 -9.49
CA LEU A 209 12.66 -5.96 -10.54
C LEU A 209 14.01 -5.35 -10.92
N ASP A 210 14.21 -5.19 -12.22
CA ASP A 210 15.28 -4.33 -12.73
C ASP A 210 14.86 -2.88 -12.51
N CYS A 211 15.29 -2.33 -11.37
CA CYS A 211 15.13 -0.92 -11.06
C CYS A 211 16.31 -0.10 -11.64
N GLY A 212 17.03 -0.75 -12.53
CA GLY A 212 18.20 -0.30 -13.20
C GLY A 212 19.05 0.64 -12.35
N THR A 213 20.31 0.40 -12.16
CA THR A 213 21.13 1.53 -12.54
C THR A 213 20.60 1.88 -13.93
N LEU A 214 19.63 2.82 -14.01
CA LEU A 214 19.38 3.44 -15.29
C LEU A 214 20.76 3.52 -15.89
N ALA A 215 21.04 2.78 -16.98
CA ALA A 215 22.16 3.10 -17.82
C ALA A 215 21.78 4.46 -18.41
N ILE A 216 21.83 5.43 -17.53
CA ILE A 216 21.84 6.82 -17.83
C ILE A 216 23.09 6.92 -18.67
N GLY A 217 22.91 7.06 -19.93
CA GLY A 217 23.93 7.78 -20.66
C GLY A 217 24.21 8.96 -19.74
N GLU A 218 25.38 8.98 -19.11
CA GLU A 218 25.82 9.84 -18.01
C GLU A 218 24.83 10.96 -17.68
N SER A 219 23.87 10.67 -16.76
CA SER A 219 22.90 11.69 -16.33
C SER A 219 23.68 12.83 -15.71
N PRO A 220 23.32 14.07 -15.97
CA PRO A 220 23.87 15.22 -15.26
C PRO A 220 23.94 15.03 -13.76
N GLU A 221 23.00 14.23 -13.21
CA GLU A 221 22.87 13.85 -11.81
C GLU A 221 24.13 13.20 -11.23
N ASN A 222 24.79 12.31 -11.95
CA ASN A 222 25.96 11.56 -11.45
C ASN A 222 27.23 12.42 -11.32
N LYS A 223 27.26 13.59 -11.93
CA LYS A 223 28.41 14.48 -11.91
C LYS A 223 28.19 15.72 -11.01
N ILE A 224 27.02 15.86 -10.39
CA ILE A 224 26.76 16.88 -9.37
C ILE A 224 26.71 16.22 -8.00
N THR A 225 27.66 16.57 -7.15
CA THR A 225 27.67 16.18 -5.75
C THR A 225 27.20 17.36 -4.89
N CYS A 226 26.35 17.06 -3.90
CA CYS A 226 25.84 18.05 -2.96
C CYS A 226 25.84 17.44 -1.56
N TYR A 227 26.52 18.08 -0.61
CA TYR A 227 26.60 17.60 0.77
C TYR A 227 26.74 18.76 1.76
N TYR A 228 26.25 18.56 2.97
CA TYR A 228 26.33 19.50 4.06
C TYR A 228 27.44 19.10 5.02
N LEU A 229 28.27 20.07 5.43
CA LEU A 229 29.27 19.93 6.49
C LEU A 229 28.83 20.70 7.74
N PRO A 230 28.41 19.98 8.81
CA PRO A 230 27.89 20.59 10.03
C PRO A 230 28.91 21.48 10.77
N ASP A 231 30.17 21.10 10.71
CA ASP A 231 31.25 21.78 11.46
C ASP A 231 31.44 23.24 11.04
N ASN A 232 31.12 23.59 9.81
CA ASN A 232 31.24 24.95 9.28
C ASN A 232 29.95 25.55 8.77
N GLY A 233 28.83 24.78 8.82
CA GLY A 233 27.52 25.22 8.37
C GLY A 233 27.43 25.51 6.87
N ILE A 234 28.18 24.76 6.04
CA ILE A 234 28.31 25.02 4.62
C ILE A 234 27.74 23.83 3.82
N ILE A 235 26.90 24.13 2.83
CA ILE A 235 26.54 23.17 1.77
C ILE A 235 27.55 23.34 0.63
N TYR A 236 28.18 22.25 0.24
CA TYR A 236 29.05 22.19 -0.92
C TYR A 236 28.29 21.61 -2.09
N VAL A 237 28.34 22.28 -3.23
CA VAL A 237 27.81 21.80 -4.51
C VAL A 237 28.94 21.78 -5.52
N ASN A 238 29.25 20.62 -6.05
CA ASN A 238 30.32 20.44 -7.01
C ASN A 238 29.74 19.91 -8.34
N ASN A 239 29.92 20.67 -9.41
CA ASN A 239 29.51 20.30 -10.77
C ASN A 239 30.73 19.81 -11.55
N GLN A 240 30.80 18.51 -11.77
CA GLN A 240 31.85 17.86 -12.57
C GLN A 240 31.37 17.50 -13.99
N ASN A 241 30.23 18.02 -14.42
CA ASN A 241 29.70 17.78 -15.75
C ASN A 241 30.52 18.45 -16.85
N ASP A 242 30.71 17.76 -17.96
CA ASP A 242 31.38 18.26 -19.16
C ASP A 242 30.42 19.06 -20.08
N PHE A 243 29.20 19.32 -19.64
CA PHE A 243 28.22 20.05 -20.44
C PHE A 243 28.62 21.53 -20.57
N SER A 244 28.53 22.04 -21.78
CA SER A 244 28.76 23.45 -22.10
C SER A 244 27.71 24.40 -21.48
N ASN A 245 26.65 23.86 -20.88
CA ASN A 245 25.54 24.62 -20.32
C ASN A 245 25.65 24.74 -18.80
N HIS A 246 25.21 25.89 -18.30
CA HIS A 246 25.08 26.11 -16.85
C HIS A 246 24.01 25.17 -16.26
N VAL A 247 24.29 24.64 -15.08
CA VAL A 247 23.31 23.93 -14.25
C VAL A 247 22.74 24.94 -13.26
N ASN A 248 21.44 25.12 -13.29
CA ASN A 248 20.73 25.92 -12.32
C ASN A 248 20.24 25.04 -11.18
N GLY A 249 20.16 25.63 -10.00
CA GLY A 249 19.66 24.94 -8.83
C GLY A 249 18.90 25.85 -7.89
N ARG A 250 18.02 25.27 -7.10
CA ARG A 250 17.30 25.97 -6.05
C ARG A 250 17.24 25.16 -4.78
N LEU A 251 17.57 25.82 -3.66
CA LEU A 251 17.42 25.26 -2.32
C LEU A 251 16.03 25.60 -1.81
N ILE A 252 15.25 24.59 -1.42
CA ILE A 252 13.90 24.72 -0.88
C ILE A 252 13.81 24.05 0.48
N ASN A 253 12.96 24.56 1.38
CA ASN A 253 12.69 23.91 2.66
C ASN A 253 11.61 22.84 2.54
N SER A 254 11.32 22.14 3.64
CA SER A 254 10.31 21.08 3.70
C SER A 254 8.87 21.54 3.40
N GLU A 255 8.60 22.84 3.43
CA GLU A 255 7.31 23.46 3.08
C GLU A 255 7.22 23.86 1.61
N GLY A 256 8.28 23.59 0.82
CA GLY A 256 8.38 24.01 -0.58
C GLY A 256 8.75 25.46 -0.81
N LYS A 257 9.13 26.20 0.26
CA LYS A 257 9.55 27.59 0.15
C LYS A 257 10.95 27.70 -0.43
N LEU A 258 11.11 28.51 -1.47
CA LEU A 258 12.41 28.85 -2.04
C LEU A 258 13.26 29.60 -1.04
N ILE A 259 14.47 29.11 -0.79
CA ILE A 259 15.48 29.72 0.08
C ILE A 259 16.52 30.47 -0.75
N GLN A 260 17.06 29.80 -1.78
CA GLN A 260 18.12 30.39 -2.62
C GLN A 260 18.12 29.74 -4.02
N GLU A 261 18.42 30.55 -5.03
CA GLU A 261 18.75 30.08 -6.38
C GLU A 261 20.25 30.20 -6.63
N ILE A 262 20.76 29.25 -7.42
CA ILE A 262 22.17 29.21 -7.84
C ILE A 262 22.28 28.90 -9.34
N SER A 263 23.40 29.31 -9.92
CA SER A 263 23.81 28.87 -11.25
C SER A 263 25.27 28.44 -11.20
N LEU A 264 25.53 27.21 -11.66
CA LEU A 264 26.85 26.58 -11.62
C LEU A 264 27.40 26.47 -13.03
N ALA A 265 28.57 27.06 -13.25
CA ALA A 265 29.33 26.82 -14.46
C ALA A 265 29.91 25.40 -14.49
N GLN A 266 30.42 24.99 -15.63
CA GLN A 266 31.16 23.75 -15.80
C GLN A 266 32.34 23.67 -14.81
N SER A 267 32.54 22.49 -14.22
CA SER A 267 33.63 22.19 -13.25
C SER A 267 33.70 23.16 -12.07
N ALA A 268 32.59 23.82 -11.73
CA ALA A 268 32.52 24.76 -10.62
C ALA A 268 32.18 24.08 -9.31
N THR A 269 32.78 24.57 -8.24
CA THR A 269 32.36 24.25 -6.85
C THR A 269 31.77 25.50 -6.24
N LEU A 270 30.58 25.37 -5.65
CA LEU A 270 29.89 26.42 -4.91
C LEU A 270 29.83 26.06 -3.44
N GLN A 271 30.03 27.06 -2.58
CA GLN A 271 29.84 26.95 -1.15
C GLN A 271 28.70 27.87 -0.73
N LEU A 272 27.69 27.31 -0.05
CA LEU A 272 26.56 28.06 0.48
C LEU A 272 26.61 28.03 2.00
N ASP A 273 26.75 29.21 2.60
CA ASP A 273 26.63 29.36 4.04
C ASP A 273 25.15 29.27 4.46
N VAL A 274 24.84 28.28 5.26
CA VAL A 274 23.47 27.98 5.73
C VAL A 274 23.36 28.08 7.25
N ASN A 275 24.32 28.67 7.93
CA ASN A 275 24.33 28.84 9.39
C ASN A 275 23.10 29.59 9.91
N VAL A 276 22.52 30.45 9.10
CA VAL A 276 21.33 31.25 9.47
C VAL A 276 20.01 30.54 9.21
N LEU A 277 20.05 29.38 8.55
CA LEU A 277 18.84 28.61 8.25
C LEU A 277 18.43 27.74 9.43
N PRO A 278 17.12 27.55 9.66
CA PRO A 278 16.63 26.59 10.64
C PRO A 278 17.16 25.17 10.39
N LYS A 279 17.44 24.44 11.47
CA LYS A 279 17.77 23.03 11.37
C LYS A 279 16.57 22.27 10.84
N GLY A 280 16.79 21.27 9.99
CA GLY A 280 15.71 20.51 9.39
C GLY A 280 16.01 20.01 7.99
N LEU A 281 14.95 19.57 7.32
CA LEU A 281 15.00 18.96 6.01
C LEU A 281 14.91 20.02 4.91
N TYR A 282 15.83 19.93 3.96
CA TYR A 282 15.89 20.77 2.77
C TYR A 282 16.04 19.90 1.52
N TYR A 283 15.64 20.46 0.37
CA TYR A 283 15.81 19.85 -0.93
C TYR A 283 16.58 20.78 -1.83
N PHE A 284 17.59 20.25 -2.50
CA PHE A 284 18.30 20.96 -3.55
C PHE A 284 17.87 20.41 -4.89
N GLU A 285 17.11 21.18 -5.65
CA GLU A 285 16.66 20.85 -7.00
C GLU A 285 17.64 21.45 -8.01
N PHE A 286 18.14 20.61 -8.90
CA PHE A 286 19.00 21.02 -10.01
C PHE A 286 18.25 20.83 -11.33
N TYR A 287 18.40 21.76 -12.24
CA TYR A 287 17.73 21.70 -13.54
C TYR A 287 18.62 22.21 -14.67
N THR A 288 18.54 21.52 -15.79
CA THR A 288 19.12 21.87 -17.08
C THR A 288 17.97 22.08 -18.07
N ALA A 289 18.30 22.34 -19.34
CA ALA A 289 17.28 22.42 -20.38
C ALA A 289 16.57 21.06 -20.63
N GLU A 290 17.19 19.94 -20.22
CA GLU A 290 16.77 18.59 -20.60
C GLU A 290 16.33 17.73 -19.40
N SER A 291 16.73 18.08 -18.17
CA SER A 291 16.47 17.26 -16.99
C SER A 291 16.39 18.06 -15.69
N THR A 292 15.65 17.50 -14.72
CA THR A 292 15.58 18.00 -13.34
C THR A 292 15.84 16.84 -12.38
N PHE A 293 16.59 17.08 -11.31
CA PHE A 293 16.81 16.10 -10.24
C PHE A 293 16.96 16.78 -8.88
N THR A 294 16.74 16.03 -7.81
CA THR A 294 16.66 16.56 -6.45
C THR A 294 17.59 15.81 -5.51
N LYS A 295 18.32 16.53 -4.68
CA LYS A 295 19.10 15.98 -3.56
C LYS A 295 18.47 16.39 -2.24
N LYS A 296 18.33 15.45 -1.33
CA LYS A 296 17.82 15.67 0.02
C LYS A 296 18.97 15.99 0.96
N LEU A 297 18.84 17.05 1.75
CA LEU A 297 19.84 17.51 2.71
C LEU A 297 19.19 17.66 4.09
N MET A 298 19.90 17.22 5.13
CA MET A 298 19.52 17.46 6.51
C MET A 298 20.51 18.43 7.13
N LEU A 299 20.05 19.61 7.60
CA LEU A 299 20.83 20.56 8.37
C LEU A 299 20.62 20.26 9.87
N TYR A 300 21.71 20.08 10.63
CA TYR A 300 21.67 19.79 12.08
C TYR A 300 22.30 20.88 12.93
#